data_d35e195f6f8b75437d7d7d93757c3b7c
#
_entry.id   d35e195f6f8b75437d7d7d93757c3b7c
#
_cell.length_a   1.000
_cell.length_b   1.000
_cell.length_c   1.000
_cell.angle_alpha   90.00
_cell.angle_beta   90.00
_cell.angle_gamma   90.00
#
_symmetry.space_group_name_H-M   'P 1'
#
loop_
_entity.id
_entity.type
_entity.pdbx_description
1 polymer ?
#
loop_
_entity_poly.entity_id
_entity_poly.type
_entity_poly.pdbx_seq_one_letter_code
_entity_poly.pdbx_strand_id
1 'polypeptide(L)'
;MEIEKFIAELASSAPSPGGGGVAALCGALSAALSSMVCELTSGKKKYAQYQADIERISERAKRLAAEFTALMSEDEEAFLPLSRAYGLPKDAEGRDEIIEAALVRAAEVPFRVLGKCRDAAELAAELSEKGSRLVVSDAGVAAAVCEAAAKSAALNVYANTKLMKNRAAADATAAATAKTAAETVRLCRRTYDDVENYLNNI
;
A
#
# COMPACT_ATOMS: atom_id res chain seq x y z
N MET A 1 9.06 2.48 15.21
CA MET A 1 10.11 2.95 14.25
C MET A 1 10.07 4.47 14.25
N GLU A 2 11.22 5.13 14.41
CA GLU A 2 11.30 6.59 14.31
C GLU A 2 11.38 6.94 12.82
N ILE A 3 10.59 7.91 12.39
CA ILE A 3 10.46 8.28 10.97
C ILE A 3 11.78 8.80 10.40
N GLU A 4 12.53 9.57 11.19
CA GLU A 4 13.84 10.11 10.83
C GLU A 4 14.84 8.99 10.57
N LYS A 5 14.82 7.93 11.40
CA LYS A 5 15.67 6.76 11.22
C LYS A 5 15.33 6.01 9.93
N PHE A 6 14.03 5.79 9.67
CA PHE A 6 13.58 5.16 8.42
C PHE A 6 14.06 5.94 7.19
N ILE A 7 13.91 7.27 7.21
CA ILE A 7 14.33 8.13 6.09
C ILE A 7 15.86 8.07 5.90
N ALA A 8 16.63 8.10 6.99
CA ALA A 8 18.10 8.02 6.94
C ALA A 8 18.58 6.67 6.39
N GLU A 9 17.98 5.57 6.81
CA GLU A 9 18.27 4.23 6.28
C GLU A 9 17.88 4.08 4.81
N LEU A 10 16.72 4.57 4.41
CA LEU A 10 16.25 4.57 3.02
C LEU A 10 17.17 5.38 2.10
N ALA A 11 17.77 6.46 2.58
CA ALA A 11 18.71 7.31 1.84
C ALA A 11 20.14 6.72 1.77
N SER A 12 20.40 5.59 2.40
CA SER A 12 21.71 4.96 2.47
C SER A 12 21.92 3.93 1.35
N SER A 13 23.08 3.27 1.34
CA SER A 13 23.37 2.12 0.49
C SER A 13 22.91 0.77 1.08
N ALA A 14 22.18 0.79 2.20
CA ALA A 14 21.63 -0.42 2.80
C ALA A 14 20.65 -1.13 1.83
N PRO A 15 20.61 -2.46 1.82
CA PRO A 15 19.72 -3.22 0.95
C PRO A 15 18.23 -3.06 1.32
N SER A 16 17.94 -2.59 2.53
CA SER A 16 16.62 -2.34 3.11
C SER A 16 16.74 -1.18 4.13
N PRO A 17 15.66 -0.37 4.34
CA PRO A 17 14.38 -0.40 3.64
C PRO A 17 14.48 0.06 2.18
N GLY A 18 13.50 -0.37 1.36
CA GLY A 18 13.41 -0.02 -0.06
C GLY A 18 12.02 0.42 -0.48
N GLY A 19 11.75 0.33 -1.79
CA GLY A 19 10.47 0.75 -2.37
C GLY A 19 9.24 0.01 -1.84
N GLY A 20 9.37 -1.25 -1.40
CA GLY A 20 8.28 -2.01 -0.80
C GLY A 20 7.90 -1.46 0.58
N GLY A 21 8.89 -1.18 1.43
CA GLY A 21 8.67 -0.51 2.71
C GLY A 21 8.04 0.87 2.56
N VAL A 22 8.46 1.65 1.53
CA VAL A 22 7.84 2.95 1.20
C VAL A 22 6.38 2.77 0.78
N ALA A 23 6.07 1.78 -0.05
CA ALA A 23 4.70 1.50 -0.47
C ALA A 23 3.81 1.17 0.74
N ALA A 24 4.29 0.32 1.65
CA ALA A 24 3.58 -0.03 2.88
C ALA A 24 3.39 1.18 3.81
N LEU A 25 4.41 2.03 3.97
CA LEU A 25 4.29 3.27 4.75
C LEU A 25 3.22 4.21 4.17
N CYS A 26 3.22 4.43 2.87
CA CYS A 26 2.17 5.22 2.20
C CYS A 26 0.78 4.62 2.45
N GLY A 27 0.63 3.29 2.36
CA GLY A 27 -0.62 2.62 2.70
C GLY A 27 -1.06 2.84 4.15
N ALA A 28 -0.12 2.78 5.09
CA ALA A 28 -0.38 3.05 6.51
C ALA A 28 -0.86 4.49 6.76
N LEU A 29 -0.22 5.47 6.09
CA LEU A 29 -0.61 6.88 6.17
C LEU A 29 -2.03 7.11 5.61
N SER A 30 -2.36 6.50 4.47
CA SER A 30 -3.71 6.55 3.89
C SER A 30 -4.77 6.00 4.86
N ALA A 31 -4.51 4.83 5.45
CA ALA A 31 -5.42 4.22 6.41
C ALA A 31 -5.54 5.05 7.70
N ALA A 32 -4.45 5.63 8.19
CA ALA A 32 -4.46 6.51 9.36
C ALA A 32 -5.28 7.78 9.14
N LEU A 33 -5.14 8.43 7.97
CA LEU A 33 -5.97 9.58 7.58
C LEU A 33 -7.45 9.19 7.52
N SER A 34 -7.79 8.04 6.93
CA SER A 34 -9.16 7.53 6.91
C SER A 34 -9.72 7.34 8.32
N SER A 35 -8.92 6.79 9.25
CA SER A 35 -9.31 6.69 10.67
C SER A 35 -9.54 8.06 11.30
N MET A 36 -8.67 9.04 11.04
CA MET A 36 -8.81 10.41 11.55
C MET A 36 -10.11 11.06 11.07
N VAL A 37 -10.46 10.92 9.78
CA VAL A 37 -11.73 11.43 9.24
C VAL A 37 -12.92 10.81 9.96
N CYS A 38 -12.87 9.50 10.28
CA CYS A 38 -13.91 8.84 11.06
C CYS A 38 -14.04 9.43 12.45
N GLU A 39 -12.93 9.58 13.19
CA GLU A 39 -12.93 10.15 14.56
C GLU A 39 -13.51 11.58 14.58
N LEU A 40 -13.19 12.38 13.54
CA LEU A 40 -13.69 13.75 13.39
C LEU A 40 -15.12 13.82 12.84
N THR A 41 -15.73 12.70 12.44
CA THR A 41 -17.12 12.61 11.95
C THR A 41 -18.05 12.01 13.02
N SER A 42 -17.57 11.02 13.74
CA SER A 42 -18.36 10.25 14.72
C SER A 42 -19.05 11.13 15.76
N GLY A 43 -20.27 10.79 16.12
CA GLY A 43 -21.08 11.48 17.14
C GLY A 43 -21.64 12.84 16.71
N LYS A 44 -21.32 13.36 15.52
CA LYS A 44 -21.90 14.61 15.03
C LYS A 44 -23.33 14.42 14.53
N LYS A 45 -24.29 15.18 15.06
CA LYS A 45 -25.71 15.10 14.69
C LYS A 45 -25.96 15.15 13.18
N LYS A 46 -25.20 15.98 12.44
CA LYS A 46 -25.31 16.16 11.00
C LYS A 46 -25.02 14.86 10.23
N TYR A 47 -24.22 13.97 10.80
CA TYR A 47 -23.77 12.72 10.16
C TYR A 47 -24.34 11.47 10.84
N ALA A 48 -25.33 11.62 11.71
CA ALA A 48 -25.94 10.53 12.50
C ALA A 48 -26.44 9.36 11.62
N GLN A 49 -26.93 9.65 10.43
CA GLN A 49 -27.38 8.62 9.46
C GLN A 49 -26.25 7.73 8.96
N TYR A 50 -24.98 8.16 9.05
CA TYR A 50 -23.80 7.41 8.62
C TYR A 50 -23.03 6.79 9.80
N GLN A 51 -23.52 6.91 11.06
CA GLN A 51 -22.78 6.53 12.25
C GLN A 51 -22.27 5.07 12.18
N ALA A 52 -23.12 4.12 11.76
CA ALA A 52 -22.73 2.71 11.63
C ALA A 52 -21.66 2.48 10.56
N ASP A 53 -21.74 3.21 9.44
CA ASP A 53 -20.70 3.16 8.40
C ASP A 53 -19.39 3.73 8.94
N ILE A 54 -19.40 4.87 9.62
CA ILE A 54 -18.22 5.52 10.19
C ILE A 54 -17.53 4.62 11.21
N GLU A 55 -18.29 3.92 12.06
CA GLU A 55 -17.73 2.96 13.02
C GLU A 55 -17.05 1.78 12.31
N ARG A 56 -17.72 1.17 11.33
CA ARG A 56 -17.17 0.08 10.50
C ARG A 56 -15.90 0.50 9.78
N ILE A 57 -15.90 1.70 9.16
CA ILE A 57 -14.75 2.24 8.44
C ILE A 57 -13.59 2.50 9.41
N SER A 58 -13.87 3.11 10.59
CA SER A 58 -12.84 3.39 11.60
C SER A 58 -12.14 2.12 12.05
N GLU A 59 -12.88 1.07 12.38
CA GLU A 59 -12.29 -0.22 12.77
C GLU A 59 -11.43 -0.82 11.66
N ARG A 60 -11.92 -0.79 10.41
CA ARG A 60 -11.17 -1.35 9.28
C ARG A 60 -9.92 -0.52 8.98
N ALA A 61 -10.00 0.80 9.02
CA ALA A 61 -8.88 1.71 8.81
C ALA A 61 -7.77 1.51 9.86
N LYS A 62 -8.14 1.39 11.15
CA LYS A 62 -7.18 1.09 12.22
C LYS A 62 -6.47 -0.25 12.00
N ARG A 63 -7.22 -1.29 11.61
CA ARG A 63 -6.62 -2.60 11.27
C ARG A 63 -5.69 -2.49 10.06
N LEU A 64 -6.11 -1.82 8.98
CA LEU A 64 -5.27 -1.64 7.79
C LEU A 64 -3.97 -0.89 8.11
N ALA A 65 -4.02 0.16 8.93
CA ALA A 65 -2.82 0.90 9.34
C ALA A 65 -1.81 -0.02 10.06
N ALA A 66 -2.30 -0.87 10.97
CA ALA A 66 -1.45 -1.86 11.66
C ALA A 66 -0.92 -2.93 10.70
N GLU A 67 -1.77 -3.44 9.79
CA GLU A 67 -1.39 -4.44 8.79
C GLU A 67 -0.32 -3.90 7.82
N PHE A 68 -0.45 -2.66 7.36
CA PHE A 68 0.57 -2.00 6.53
C PHE A 68 1.88 -1.79 7.28
N THR A 69 1.80 -1.39 8.57
CA THR A 69 3.00 -1.24 9.40
C THR A 69 3.74 -2.56 9.59
N ALA A 70 3.02 -3.68 9.76
CA ALA A 70 3.63 -5.01 9.80
C ALA A 70 4.28 -5.38 8.46
N LEU A 71 3.63 -5.05 7.35
CA LEU A 71 4.16 -5.33 6.00
C LEU A 71 5.46 -4.57 5.69
N MET A 72 5.76 -3.45 6.36
CA MET A 72 7.06 -2.77 6.22
C MET A 72 8.21 -3.69 6.68
N SER A 73 8.06 -4.32 7.84
CA SER A 73 9.07 -5.26 8.36
C SER A 73 9.11 -6.56 7.58
N GLU A 74 7.93 -7.06 7.16
CA GLU A 74 7.86 -8.28 6.34
C GLU A 74 8.53 -8.11 4.97
N ASP A 75 8.45 -6.91 4.36
CA ASP A 75 9.12 -6.59 3.09
C ASP A 75 10.64 -6.67 3.25
N GLU A 76 11.17 -6.09 4.32
CA GLU A 76 12.59 -6.19 4.65
C GLU A 76 13.03 -7.65 4.84
N GLU A 77 12.29 -8.41 5.66
CA GLU A 77 12.60 -9.83 5.91
C GLU A 77 12.49 -10.69 4.65
N ALA A 78 11.56 -10.39 3.74
CA ALA A 78 11.39 -11.10 2.48
C ALA A 78 12.50 -10.80 1.48
N PHE A 79 13.06 -9.58 1.51
CA PHE A 79 14.12 -9.17 0.59
C PHE A 79 15.52 -9.68 0.98
N LEU A 80 15.80 -9.83 2.27
CA LEU A 80 17.12 -10.25 2.75
C LEU A 80 17.62 -11.56 2.14
N PRO A 81 16.83 -12.65 1.99
CA PRO A 81 17.25 -13.86 1.32
C PRO A 81 17.64 -13.64 -0.15
N LEU A 82 16.91 -12.79 -0.88
CA LEU A 82 17.23 -12.45 -2.27
C LEU A 82 18.55 -11.70 -2.38
N SER A 83 18.76 -10.71 -1.52
CA SER A 83 20.02 -9.97 -1.44
C SER A 83 21.22 -10.91 -1.19
N ARG A 84 21.07 -11.86 -0.28
CA ARG A 84 22.12 -12.87 0.00
C ARG A 84 22.33 -13.81 -1.18
N ALA A 85 21.26 -14.25 -1.85
CA ALA A 85 21.35 -15.16 -2.98
C ALA A 85 22.09 -14.55 -4.17
N TYR A 86 21.98 -13.26 -4.39
CA TYR A 86 22.77 -12.56 -5.42
C TYR A 86 24.27 -12.52 -5.11
N GLY A 87 24.67 -12.60 -3.84
CA GLY A 87 26.08 -12.71 -3.42
C GLY A 87 26.71 -14.08 -3.60
N LEU A 88 25.92 -15.13 -3.93
CA LEU A 88 26.46 -16.48 -4.17
C LEU A 88 27.32 -16.52 -5.44
N PRO A 89 28.40 -17.34 -5.47
CA PRO A 89 29.17 -17.60 -6.69
C PRO A 89 28.25 -18.04 -7.83
N LYS A 90 28.59 -17.66 -9.09
CA LYS A 90 27.75 -17.96 -10.26
C LYS A 90 27.64 -19.46 -10.54
N ASP A 91 28.63 -20.21 -10.13
CA ASP A 91 28.77 -21.67 -10.28
C ASP A 91 28.33 -22.46 -9.02
N ALA A 92 27.77 -21.77 -8.01
CA ALA A 92 27.29 -22.43 -6.82
C ALA A 92 26.11 -23.37 -7.15
N GLU A 93 26.18 -24.60 -6.66
CA GLU A 93 25.14 -25.62 -6.85
C GLU A 93 23.80 -25.12 -6.27
N GLY A 94 22.73 -25.29 -7.02
CA GLY A 94 21.38 -24.86 -6.59
C GLY A 94 21.15 -23.34 -6.54
N ARG A 95 22.10 -22.52 -7.00
CA ARG A 95 22.00 -21.06 -6.96
C ARG A 95 20.73 -20.54 -7.65
N ASP A 96 20.38 -21.10 -8.79
CA ASP A 96 19.25 -20.66 -9.58
C ASP A 96 17.92 -20.95 -8.89
N GLU A 97 17.80 -22.10 -8.24
CA GLU A 97 16.63 -22.49 -7.45
C GLU A 97 16.48 -21.63 -6.19
N ILE A 98 17.60 -21.30 -5.55
CA ILE A 98 17.62 -20.41 -4.37
C ILE A 98 17.15 -18.99 -4.77
N ILE A 99 17.64 -18.46 -5.89
CA ILE A 99 17.22 -17.15 -6.39
C ILE A 99 15.74 -17.18 -6.78
N GLU A 100 15.27 -18.21 -7.48
CA GLU A 100 13.87 -18.33 -7.87
C GLU A 100 12.94 -18.33 -6.65
N ALA A 101 13.24 -19.15 -5.64
CA ALA A 101 12.46 -19.18 -4.40
C ALA A 101 12.46 -17.83 -3.67
N ALA A 102 13.61 -17.14 -3.65
CA ALA A 102 13.73 -15.84 -3.04
C ALA A 102 12.95 -14.75 -3.80
N LEU A 103 12.93 -14.79 -5.14
CA LEU A 103 12.14 -13.87 -5.98
C LEU A 103 10.64 -14.04 -5.76
N VAL A 104 10.16 -15.28 -5.68
CA VAL A 104 8.73 -15.56 -5.37
C VAL A 104 8.36 -14.93 -4.03
N ARG A 105 9.16 -15.16 -3.00
CA ARG A 105 8.93 -14.60 -1.66
C ARG A 105 8.99 -13.07 -1.65
N ALA A 106 9.96 -12.47 -2.34
CA ALA A 106 10.11 -11.03 -2.44
C ALA A 106 8.98 -10.36 -3.25
N ALA A 107 8.29 -11.08 -4.16
CA ALA A 107 7.14 -10.58 -4.88
C ALA A 107 5.84 -10.65 -4.07
N GLU A 108 5.72 -11.59 -3.12
CA GLU A 108 4.50 -11.83 -2.34
C GLU A 108 4.11 -10.65 -1.45
N VAL A 109 5.08 -10.06 -0.74
CA VAL A 109 4.79 -8.99 0.23
C VAL A 109 4.25 -7.73 -0.47
N PRO A 110 4.89 -7.18 -1.52
CA PRO A 110 4.34 -6.04 -2.24
C PRO A 110 3.01 -6.36 -2.94
N PHE A 111 2.76 -7.61 -3.35
CA PHE A 111 1.46 -8.02 -3.86
C PHE A 111 0.37 -7.95 -2.78
N ARG A 112 0.67 -8.33 -1.54
CA ARG A 112 -0.23 -8.18 -0.38
C ARG A 112 -0.46 -6.71 -0.03
N VAL A 113 0.59 -5.87 -0.09
CA VAL A 113 0.46 -4.40 0.05
C VAL A 113 -0.53 -3.84 -0.96
N LEU A 114 -0.41 -4.23 -2.23
CA LEU A 114 -1.33 -3.79 -3.28
C LEU A 114 -2.78 -4.20 -3.01
N GLY A 115 -3.02 -5.43 -2.54
CA GLY A 115 -4.36 -5.88 -2.15
C GLY A 115 -4.97 -5.01 -1.06
N LYS A 116 -4.17 -4.64 -0.05
CA LYS A 116 -4.61 -3.75 1.03
C LYS A 116 -4.80 -2.30 0.59
N CYS A 117 -4.07 -1.84 -0.42
CA CYS A 117 -4.30 -0.52 -1.04
C CYS A 117 -5.71 -0.44 -1.66
N ARG A 118 -6.21 -1.53 -2.27
CA ARG A 118 -7.58 -1.56 -2.77
C ARG A 118 -8.58 -1.36 -1.63
N ASP A 119 -8.43 -2.08 -0.52
CA ASP A 119 -9.30 -1.93 0.64
C ASP A 119 -9.24 -0.49 1.19
N ALA A 120 -8.05 0.10 1.30
CA ALA A 120 -7.86 1.48 1.78
C ALA A 120 -8.51 2.51 0.83
N ALA A 121 -8.41 2.31 -0.50
CA ALA A 121 -9.05 3.15 -1.50
C ALA A 121 -10.58 3.14 -1.37
N GLU A 122 -11.18 1.96 -1.11
CA GLU A 122 -12.63 1.82 -0.87
C GLU A 122 -13.06 2.62 0.36
N LEU A 123 -12.28 2.59 1.45
CA LEU A 123 -12.59 3.36 2.65
C LEU A 123 -12.49 4.89 2.41
N ALA A 124 -11.44 5.34 1.70
CA ALA A 124 -11.29 6.75 1.36
C ALA A 124 -12.45 7.25 0.47
N ALA A 125 -12.90 6.44 -0.49
CA ALA A 125 -14.04 6.74 -1.33
C ALA A 125 -15.34 6.87 -0.53
N GLU A 126 -15.64 5.94 0.38
CA GLU A 126 -16.80 6.05 1.24
C GLU A 126 -16.75 7.31 2.13
N LEU A 127 -15.57 7.66 2.64
CA LEU A 127 -15.38 8.82 3.51
C LEU A 127 -15.48 10.14 2.77
N SER A 128 -15.14 10.20 1.49
CA SER A 128 -15.35 11.41 0.67
C SER A 128 -16.84 11.77 0.56
N GLU A 129 -17.74 10.80 0.66
CA GLU A 129 -19.18 10.99 0.62
C GLU A 129 -19.82 11.15 2.01
N LYS A 130 -19.44 10.28 2.97
CA LYS A 130 -20.09 10.11 4.27
C LYS A 130 -19.41 10.85 5.41
N GLY A 131 -18.14 11.22 5.22
CA GLY A 131 -17.33 11.91 6.22
C GLY A 131 -17.70 13.38 6.40
N SER A 132 -17.20 13.95 7.50
CA SER A 132 -17.40 15.36 7.81
C SER A 132 -16.79 16.27 6.73
N ARG A 133 -17.59 17.16 6.17
CA ARG A 133 -17.15 18.12 5.15
C ARG A 133 -16.03 19.05 5.62
N LEU A 134 -15.87 19.22 6.94
CA LEU A 134 -14.78 20.03 7.51
C LEU A 134 -13.39 19.39 7.32
N VAL A 135 -13.34 18.09 7.07
CA VAL A 135 -12.10 17.29 6.90
C VAL A 135 -12.17 16.42 5.64
N VAL A 136 -12.99 16.82 4.67
CA VAL A 136 -13.11 16.06 3.41
C VAL A 136 -11.82 16.09 2.60
N SER A 137 -11.02 17.15 2.72
CA SER A 137 -9.68 17.23 2.14
C SER A 137 -8.78 16.07 2.55
N ASP A 138 -8.90 15.62 3.82
CA ASP A 138 -8.09 14.50 4.32
C ASP A 138 -8.50 13.17 3.69
N ALA A 139 -9.76 12.99 3.29
CA ALA A 139 -10.20 11.84 2.49
C ALA A 139 -9.57 11.89 1.08
N GLY A 140 -9.48 13.07 0.47
CA GLY A 140 -8.77 13.28 -0.81
C GLY A 140 -7.28 12.99 -0.70
N VAL A 141 -6.62 13.47 0.37
CA VAL A 141 -5.20 13.17 0.65
C VAL A 141 -5.00 11.68 0.88
N ALA A 142 -5.89 11.01 1.63
CA ALA A 142 -5.84 9.56 1.83
C ALA A 142 -5.89 8.80 0.50
N ALA A 143 -6.75 9.22 -0.44
CA ALA A 143 -6.83 8.64 -1.79
C ALA A 143 -5.54 8.88 -2.58
N ALA A 144 -4.97 10.09 -2.57
CA ALA A 144 -3.75 10.43 -3.30
C ALA A 144 -2.53 9.62 -2.79
N VAL A 145 -2.38 9.49 -1.48
CA VAL A 145 -1.30 8.70 -0.87
C VAL A 145 -1.50 7.20 -1.13
N CYS A 146 -2.76 6.73 -1.15
CA CYS A 146 -3.10 5.35 -1.52
C CYS A 146 -2.76 5.04 -2.98
N GLU A 147 -2.99 5.97 -3.91
CA GLU A 147 -2.58 5.82 -5.31
C GLU A 147 -1.06 5.63 -5.41
N ALA A 148 -0.28 6.46 -4.70
CA ALA A 148 1.16 6.33 -4.65
C ALA A 148 1.59 4.97 -4.09
N ALA A 149 0.95 4.50 -3.00
CA ALA A 149 1.20 3.18 -2.41
C ALA A 149 0.94 2.05 -3.40
N ALA A 150 -0.21 2.06 -4.08
CA ALA A 150 -0.60 1.03 -5.03
C ALA A 150 0.35 0.93 -6.23
N LYS A 151 0.74 2.08 -6.80
CA LYS A 151 1.71 2.14 -7.91
C LYS A 151 3.09 1.64 -7.49
N SER A 152 3.56 2.06 -6.31
CA SER A 152 4.84 1.65 -5.78
C SER A 152 4.88 0.15 -5.49
N ALA A 153 3.83 -0.40 -4.88
CA ALA A 153 3.70 -1.83 -4.64
C ALA A 153 3.72 -2.63 -5.95
N ALA A 154 2.99 -2.19 -6.97
CA ALA A 154 2.97 -2.85 -8.28
C ALA A 154 4.36 -2.89 -8.92
N LEU A 155 5.15 -1.80 -8.87
CA LEU A 155 6.51 -1.77 -9.39
C LEU A 155 7.42 -2.78 -8.69
N ASN A 156 7.28 -2.93 -7.36
CA ASN A 156 8.06 -3.92 -6.60
C ASN A 156 7.67 -5.36 -6.95
N VAL A 157 6.39 -5.65 -7.22
CA VAL A 157 5.99 -6.96 -7.77
C VAL A 157 6.63 -7.20 -9.13
N TYR A 158 6.56 -6.22 -10.05
CA TYR A 158 7.11 -6.36 -11.41
C TYR A 158 8.63 -6.53 -11.40
N ALA A 159 9.36 -5.82 -10.53
CA ALA A 159 10.80 -5.96 -10.40
C ALA A 159 11.22 -7.39 -10.09
N ASN A 160 10.48 -8.07 -9.20
CA ASN A 160 10.75 -9.46 -8.83
C ASN A 160 10.26 -10.45 -9.90
N THR A 161 9.01 -10.33 -10.38
CA THR A 161 8.43 -11.26 -11.37
C THR A 161 9.17 -11.23 -12.71
N LYS A 162 9.75 -10.08 -13.11
CA LYS A 162 10.58 -9.96 -14.31
C LYS A 162 11.78 -10.91 -14.29
N LEU A 163 12.34 -11.18 -13.11
CA LEU A 163 13.56 -11.96 -12.92
C LEU A 163 13.29 -13.46 -12.68
N MET A 164 12.02 -13.84 -12.40
CA MET A 164 11.63 -15.23 -12.18
C MET A 164 11.80 -16.07 -13.44
N LYS A 165 12.29 -17.31 -13.29
CA LYS A 165 12.41 -18.30 -14.37
C LYS A 165 11.08 -18.98 -14.70
N ASN A 166 10.25 -19.23 -13.70
CA ASN A 166 8.89 -19.75 -13.90
C ASN A 166 7.99 -18.66 -14.50
N ARG A 167 8.06 -18.55 -15.85
CA ARG A 167 7.31 -17.51 -16.57
C ARG A 167 5.80 -17.61 -16.40
N ALA A 168 5.25 -18.82 -16.29
CA ALA A 168 3.81 -19.00 -16.11
C ALA A 168 3.33 -18.38 -14.79
N ALA A 169 4.04 -18.64 -13.69
CA ALA A 169 3.74 -18.04 -12.38
C ALA A 169 3.98 -16.52 -12.39
N ALA A 170 5.10 -16.09 -12.96
CA ALA A 170 5.47 -14.67 -13.06
C ALA A 170 4.42 -13.86 -13.83
N ASP A 171 4.00 -14.36 -15.00
CA ASP A 171 3.05 -13.69 -15.87
C ASP A 171 1.64 -13.65 -15.25
N ALA A 172 1.23 -14.72 -14.57
CA ALA A 172 -0.03 -14.74 -13.80
C ALA A 172 -0.03 -13.69 -12.66
N THR A 173 1.06 -13.62 -11.89
CA THR A 173 1.21 -12.63 -10.81
C THR A 173 1.25 -11.21 -11.37
N ALA A 174 1.99 -10.97 -12.44
CA ALA A 174 2.06 -9.67 -13.10
C ALA A 174 0.69 -9.22 -13.65
N ALA A 175 -0.08 -10.12 -14.26
CA ALA A 175 -1.42 -9.82 -14.77
C ALA A 175 -2.40 -9.48 -13.63
N ALA A 176 -2.40 -10.25 -12.53
CA ALA A 176 -3.20 -9.96 -11.35
C ALA A 176 -2.83 -8.60 -10.73
N THR A 177 -1.52 -8.31 -10.66
CA THR A 177 -1.00 -7.03 -10.18
C THR A 177 -1.49 -5.87 -11.05
N ALA A 178 -1.38 -5.98 -12.37
CA ALA A 178 -1.82 -4.94 -13.30
C ALA A 178 -3.31 -4.63 -13.15
N LYS A 179 -4.14 -5.67 -13.05
CA LYS A 179 -5.59 -5.52 -12.85
C LYS A 179 -5.89 -4.79 -11.53
N THR A 180 -5.36 -5.28 -10.41
CA THR A 180 -5.62 -4.71 -9.09
C THR A 180 -5.11 -3.27 -9.00
N ALA A 181 -3.91 -3.00 -9.51
CA ALA A 181 -3.33 -1.65 -9.52
C ALA A 181 -4.19 -0.67 -10.35
N ALA A 182 -4.63 -1.08 -11.55
CA ALA A 182 -5.47 -0.22 -12.40
C ALA A 182 -6.82 0.11 -11.75
N GLU A 183 -7.47 -0.87 -11.12
CA GLU A 183 -8.73 -0.68 -10.40
C GLU A 183 -8.55 0.26 -9.20
N THR A 184 -7.53 0.03 -8.37
CA THR A 184 -7.23 0.85 -7.19
C THR A 184 -6.89 2.29 -7.57
N VAL A 185 -6.00 2.49 -8.55
CA VAL A 185 -5.59 3.82 -9.04
C VAL A 185 -6.79 4.58 -9.60
N ARG A 186 -7.65 3.93 -10.37
CA ARG A 186 -8.87 4.57 -10.90
C ARG A 186 -9.79 5.04 -9.78
N LEU A 187 -9.99 4.22 -8.75
CA LEU A 187 -10.82 4.59 -7.60
C LEU A 187 -10.21 5.75 -6.82
N CYS A 188 -8.90 5.70 -6.54
CA CYS A 188 -8.19 6.78 -5.84
C CYS A 188 -8.30 8.12 -6.59
N ARG A 189 -8.08 8.11 -7.91
CA ARG A 189 -8.18 9.32 -8.74
C ARG A 189 -9.58 9.90 -8.71
N ARG A 190 -10.58 9.06 -8.95
CA ARG A 190 -11.98 9.51 -8.88
C ARG A 190 -12.29 10.15 -7.53
N THR A 191 -11.89 9.50 -6.43
CA THR A 191 -12.10 10.03 -5.07
C THR A 191 -11.41 11.38 -4.87
N TYR A 192 -10.16 11.51 -5.35
CA TYR A 192 -9.42 12.76 -5.31
C TYR A 192 -10.13 13.86 -6.11
N ASP A 193 -10.49 13.57 -7.37
CA ASP A 193 -11.16 14.52 -8.27
C ASP A 193 -12.52 14.98 -7.70
N ASP A 194 -13.30 14.06 -7.11
CA ASP A 194 -14.58 14.39 -6.46
C ASP A 194 -14.38 15.33 -5.26
N VAL A 195 -13.35 15.11 -4.44
CA VAL A 195 -13.00 16.00 -3.32
C VAL A 195 -12.48 17.35 -3.83
N GLU A 196 -11.59 17.36 -4.80
CA GLU A 196 -11.05 18.58 -5.40
C GLU A 196 -12.16 19.45 -6.00
N ASN A 197 -13.06 18.85 -6.78
CA ASN A 197 -14.22 19.52 -7.34
C ASN A 197 -15.13 20.10 -6.26
N TYR A 198 -15.37 19.37 -5.18
CA TYR A 198 -16.13 19.87 -4.05
C TYR A 198 -15.48 21.11 -3.43
N LEU A 199 -14.16 21.09 -3.22
CA LEU A 199 -13.42 22.20 -2.58
C LEU A 199 -13.35 23.44 -3.48
N ASN A 200 -13.28 23.27 -4.80
CA ASN A 200 -13.20 24.38 -5.76
C ASN A 200 -14.54 25.03 -6.06
N ASN A 201 -15.66 24.39 -5.72
CA ASN A 201 -17.02 24.87 -5.99
C ASN A 201 -17.76 25.36 -4.72
N ILE A 202 -17.05 25.69 -3.63
CA ILE A 202 -17.62 26.24 -2.38
C ILE A 202 -17.71 27.77 -2.44
#